data_7f649960af6724dbc5afe8c9814f4223
#
_entry.id   7f649960af6724dbc5afe8c9814f4223
#
_cell.length_a   1.000
_cell.length_b   1.000
_cell.length_c   1.000
_cell.angle_alpha   90.00
_cell.angle_beta   90.00
_cell.angle_gamma   90.00
#
_symmetry.space_group_name_H-M   'P 1'
#
loop_
_entity.id
_entity.type
_entity.pdbx_description
1 polymer ?
#
loop_
_entity_poly.entity_id
_entity_poly.type
_entity_poly.pdbx_seq_one_letter_code
_entity_poly.pdbx_strand_id
1 'polypeptide(L)'
;MSLKDKTIADKAILVTGANRGIGQALVKEALRRGAKRVYAATRQPLTHLDGRVTPLTLDVTNAAQIRGAVDKVESLDILLNNAGVSPFDDLSDRRVLEQQLAVNLFGPYDVTQAFLPLLTRSRGAIVNVLSLSSLAAVPFSPAYSISKAAAFSLSQSLRALLAGRGISVHRVLPGPVDTDMTRDLDIPKASPESVARAILDGVEKGEE
;
A
#
# COMPACT_ATOMS: atom_id res chain seq x y z
N MET A 1 13.94 -17.69 11.13
CA MET A 1 13.48 -17.49 9.74
C MET A 1 14.73 -17.27 8.88
N SER A 2 14.93 -18.08 7.85
CA SER A 2 16.13 -18.00 6.98
C SER A 2 16.08 -16.72 6.14
N LEU A 3 17.24 -16.14 5.80
CA LEU A 3 17.35 -15.00 4.87
C LEU A 3 16.69 -15.27 3.50
N LYS A 4 16.58 -16.54 3.08
CA LYS A 4 15.90 -16.96 1.85
C LYS A 4 14.38 -16.72 1.86
N ASP A 5 13.75 -16.57 3.04
CA ASP A 5 12.29 -16.43 3.15
C ASP A 5 11.79 -15.00 2.93
N LYS A 6 12.69 -14.00 2.86
CA LYS A 6 12.34 -12.58 2.74
C LYS A 6 12.51 -11.99 1.33
N THR A 7 12.97 -12.77 0.35
CA THR A 7 13.13 -12.26 -1.02
C THR A 7 11.78 -12.00 -1.70
N ILE A 8 11.74 -11.06 -2.63
CA ILE A 8 10.59 -10.79 -3.49
C ILE A 8 10.42 -11.89 -4.57
N ALA A 9 11.51 -12.57 -4.91
CA ALA A 9 11.48 -13.67 -5.88
C ALA A 9 10.50 -14.77 -5.42
N ASP A 10 9.76 -15.31 -6.38
CA ASP A 10 8.76 -16.38 -6.20
C ASP A 10 7.56 -16.02 -5.30
N LYS A 11 7.39 -14.75 -4.91
CA LYS A 11 6.27 -14.29 -4.08
C LYS A 11 5.06 -13.88 -4.90
N ALA A 12 3.88 -14.07 -4.30
CA ALA A 12 2.62 -13.51 -4.75
C ALA A 12 2.37 -12.19 -4.00
N ILE A 13 2.18 -11.10 -4.74
CA ILE A 13 2.15 -9.74 -4.20
C ILE A 13 0.86 -9.05 -4.66
N LEU A 14 0.15 -8.38 -3.76
CA LEU A 14 -0.97 -7.52 -4.10
C LEU A 14 -0.61 -6.05 -3.86
N VAL A 15 -0.83 -5.20 -4.86
CA VAL A 15 -0.59 -3.75 -4.79
C VAL A 15 -1.90 -3.02 -5.00
N THR A 16 -2.37 -2.25 -4.02
CA THR A 16 -3.52 -1.35 -4.20
C THR A 16 -3.09 -0.02 -4.82
N GLY A 17 -3.93 0.56 -5.69
CA GLY A 17 -3.59 1.79 -6.41
C GLY A 17 -2.44 1.59 -7.42
N ALA A 18 -2.43 0.46 -8.12
CA ALA A 18 -1.33 -0.03 -8.96
C ALA A 18 -1.20 0.66 -10.33
N ASN A 19 -2.12 1.57 -10.72
CA ASN A 19 -2.19 2.09 -12.07
C ASN A 19 -1.27 3.28 -12.37
N ARG A 20 -0.68 3.92 -11.36
CA ARG A 20 0.18 5.12 -11.49
C ARG A 20 1.11 5.30 -10.29
N GLY A 21 2.04 6.26 -10.42
CA GLY A 21 2.92 6.69 -9.33
C GLY A 21 3.66 5.55 -8.65
N ILE A 22 3.73 5.59 -7.33
CA ILE A 22 4.42 4.58 -6.51
C ILE A 22 3.84 3.18 -6.76
N GLY A 23 2.51 3.04 -6.88
CA GLY A 23 1.87 1.74 -7.09
C GLY A 23 2.30 1.07 -8.40
N GLN A 24 2.36 1.82 -9.50
CA GLN A 24 2.87 1.31 -10.78
C GLN A 24 4.36 0.95 -10.70
N ALA A 25 5.15 1.78 -10.03
CA ALA A 25 6.57 1.50 -9.83
C ALA A 25 6.81 0.26 -8.97
N LEU A 26 5.96 0.01 -7.94
CA LEU A 26 5.99 -1.21 -7.13
C LEU A 26 5.70 -2.47 -7.96
N VAL A 27 4.71 -2.42 -8.85
CA VAL A 27 4.42 -3.53 -9.77
C VAL A 27 5.64 -3.84 -10.63
N LYS A 28 6.22 -2.82 -11.29
CA LYS A 28 7.41 -2.98 -12.15
C LYS A 28 8.60 -3.55 -11.37
N GLU A 29 8.87 -3.02 -10.19
CA GLU A 29 10.00 -3.44 -9.37
C GLU A 29 9.82 -4.85 -8.80
N ALA A 30 8.60 -5.24 -8.40
CA ALA A 30 8.30 -6.60 -7.97
C ALA A 30 8.55 -7.61 -9.10
N LEU A 31 8.11 -7.31 -10.33
CA LEU A 31 8.35 -8.13 -11.51
C LEU A 31 9.84 -8.25 -11.83
N ARG A 32 10.61 -7.14 -11.73
CA ARG A 32 12.06 -7.11 -11.94
C ARG A 32 12.80 -7.99 -10.92
N ARG A 33 12.32 -8.06 -9.66
CA ARG A 33 12.87 -8.93 -8.60
C ARG A 33 12.39 -10.38 -8.69
N GLY A 34 11.63 -10.75 -9.72
CA GLY A 34 11.21 -12.15 -9.93
C GLY A 34 9.97 -12.56 -9.15
N ALA A 35 9.09 -11.62 -8.80
CA ALA A 35 7.79 -11.98 -8.22
C ALA A 35 7.07 -13.01 -9.11
N LYS A 36 6.52 -14.06 -8.50
CA LYS A 36 5.79 -15.12 -9.18
C LYS A 36 4.45 -14.61 -9.73
N ARG A 37 3.77 -13.79 -8.96
CA ARG A 37 2.47 -13.21 -9.32
C ARG A 37 2.34 -11.81 -8.71
N VAL A 38 1.83 -10.85 -9.49
CA VAL A 38 1.49 -9.52 -9.00
C VAL A 38 0.01 -9.24 -9.28
N TYR A 39 -0.78 -9.12 -8.24
CA TYR A 39 -2.17 -8.67 -8.31
C TYR A 39 -2.19 -7.14 -8.30
N ALA A 40 -2.44 -6.55 -9.45
CA ALA A 40 -2.47 -5.10 -9.64
C ALA A 40 -3.90 -4.58 -9.43
N ALA A 41 -4.19 -4.10 -8.22
CA ALA A 41 -5.53 -3.67 -7.83
C ALA A 41 -5.74 -2.17 -8.13
N THR A 42 -6.77 -1.87 -8.90
CA THR A 42 -7.11 -0.50 -9.37
C THR A 42 -8.61 -0.29 -9.42
N ARG A 43 -9.06 0.96 -9.28
CA ARG A 43 -10.49 1.30 -9.36
C ARG A 43 -11.07 1.13 -10.77
N GLN A 44 -10.26 1.38 -11.79
CA GLN A 44 -10.64 1.21 -13.19
C GLN A 44 -9.98 -0.06 -13.75
N PRO A 45 -10.56 -0.68 -14.76
CA PRO A 45 -9.93 -1.82 -15.43
C PRO A 45 -8.51 -1.48 -15.91
N LEU A 46 -7.59 -2.41 -15.68
CA LEU A 46 -6.19 -2.31 -16.09
C LEU A 46 -5.87 -3.45 -17.03
N THR A 47 -5.13 -3.16 -18.11
CA THR A 47 -4.51 -4.18 -18.96
C THR A 47 -3.00 -4.16 -18.74
N HIS A 48 -2.38 -5.32 -18.65
CA HIS A 48 -0.94 -5.46 -18.50
C HIS A 48 -0.39 -6.55 -19.39
N LEU A 49 0.77 -6.32 -20.01
CA LEU A 49 1.35 -7.24 -21.01
C LEU A 49 2.12 -8.42 -20.37
N ASP A 50 2.63 -8.26 -19.16
CA ASP A 50 3.33 -9.34 -18.45
C ASP A 50 2.32 -10.34 -17.88
N GLY A 51 2.39 -11.59 -18.30
CA GLY A 51 1.47 -12.65 -17.88
C GLY A 51 1.52 -13.00 -16.39
N ARG A 52 2.50 -12.48 -15.65
CA ARG A 52 2.58 -12.60 -14.19
C ARG A 52 1.69 -11.59 -13.47
N VAL A 53 1.18 -10.56 -14.17
CA VAL A 53 0.28 -9.57 -13.60
C VAL A 53 -1.16 -10.01 -13.78
N THR A 54 -1.90 -10.04 -12.69
CA THR A 54 -3.35 -10.25 -12.67
C THR A 54 -4.03 -8.94 -12.26
N PRO A 55 -4.67 -8.23 -13.20
CA PRO A 55 -5.45 -7.04 -12.87
C PRO A 55 -6.65 -7.37 -11.99
N LEU A 56 -6.88 -6.56 -10.96
CA LEU A 56 -8.05 -6.63 -10.10
C LEU A 56 -8.79 -5.29 -10.10
N THR A 57 -10.10 -5.29 -10.35
CA THR A 57 -10.91 -4.11 -10.09
C THR A 57 -11.23 -4.04 -8.61
N LEU A 58 -10.64 -3.06 -7.91
CA LEU A 58 -10.77 -2.91 -6.48
C LEU A 58 -10.70 -1.43 -6.09
N ASP A 59 -11.83 -0.91 -5.62
CA ASP A 59 -11.91 0.28 -4.80
C ASP A 59 -11.80 -0.12 -3.33
N VAL A 60 -10.80 0.42 -2.62
CA VAL A 60 -10.53 0.07 -1.22
C VAL A 60 -11.64 0.51 -0.27
N THR A 61 -12.59 1.33 -0.73
CA THR A 61 -13.78 1.76 0.01
C THR A 61 -15.03 0.92 -0.31
N ASN A 62 -14.90 -0.07 -1.21
CA ASN A 62 -16.03 -0.89 -1.65
C ASN A 62 -15.89 -2.34 -1.14
N ALA A 63 -16.64 -2.67 -0.09
CA ALA A 63 -16.59 -3.97 0.55
C ALA A 63 -16.94 -5.14 -0.40
N ALA A 64 -17.81 -4.94 -1.39
CA ALA A 64 -18.15 -5.98 -2.37
C ALA A 64 -16.97 -6.24 -3.32
N GLN A 65 -16.28 -5.20 -3.77
CA GLN A 65 -15.09 -5.35 -4.62
C GLN A 65 -13.92 -5.97 -3.85
N ILE A 66 -13.74 -5.62 -2.56
CA ILE A 66 -12.73 -6.27 -1.69
C ILE A 66 -13.00 -7.77 -1.60
N ARG A 67 -14.24 -8.19 -1.31
CA ARG A 67 -14.61 -9.63 -1.28
C ARG A 67 -14.36 -10.30 -2.62
N GLY A 68 -14.83 -9.71 -3.73
CA GLY A 68 -14.61 -10.27 -5.07
C GLY A 68 -13.13 -10.31 -5.49
N ALA A 69 -12.26 -9.49 -4.89
CA ALA A 69 -10.81 -9.58 -5.07
C ALA A 69 -10.22 -10.77 -4.29
N VAL A 70 -10.69 -11.03 -3.06
CA VAL A 70 -10.25 -12.19 -2.27
C VAL A 70 -10.54 -13.49 -3.02
N ASP A 71 -11.71 -13.62 -3.66
CA ASP A 71 -12.10 -14.82 -4.42
C ASP A 71 -11.20 -15.11 -5.62
N LYS A 72 -10.49 -14.08 -6.14
CA LYS A 72 -9.59 -14.18 -7.30
C LYS A 72 -8.12 -14.37 -6.93
N VAL A 73 -7.77 -14.22 -5.65
CA VAL A 73 -6.38 -14.31 -5.17
C VAL A 73 -6.14 -15.68 -4.56
N GLU A 74 -5.42 -16.53 -5.28
CA GLU A 74 -5.14 -17.93 -4.86
C GLU A 74 -4.17 -17.99 -3.67
N SER A 75 -3.15 -17.15 -3.69
CA SER A 75 -2.13 -17.05 -2.63
C SER A 75 -1.66 -15.61 -2.50
N LEU A 76 -1.21 -15.23 -1.31
CA LEU A 76 -0.68 -13.90 -1.04
C LEU A 76 0.44 -13.96 -0.01
N ASP A 77 1.63 -13.49 -0.39
CA ASP A 77 2.79 -13.36 0.48
C ASP A 77 2.97 -11.94 0.98
N ILE A 78 2.70 -10.94 0.13
CA ILE A 78 2.92 -9.52 0.46
C ILE A 78 1.72 -8.70 0.03
N LEU A 79 1.15 -7.95 0.97
CA LEU A 79 0.12 -6.95 0.74
C LEU A 79 0.73 -5.55 0.80
N LEU A 80 0.68 -4.81 -0.31
CA LEU A 80 1.12 -3.42 -0.41
C LEU A 80 -0.12 -2.50 -0.42
N ASN A 81 -0.48 -1.95 0.73
CA ASN A 81 -1.50 -0.92 0.89
C ASN A 81 -0.93 0.43 0.45
N ASN A 82 -1.06 0.73 -0.84
CA ASN A 82 -0.51 1.93 -1.46
C ASN A 82 -1.60 2.92 -1.91
N ALA A 83 -2.83 2.47 -2.16
CA ALA A 83 -3.92 3.38 -2.54
C ALA A 83 -4.09 4.51 -1.54
N GLY A 84 -4.22 5.74 -2.03
CA GLY A 84 -4.37 6.92 -1.19
C GLY A 84 -4.85 8.14 -1.98
N VAL A 85 -5.37 9.12 -1.26
CA VAL A 85 -5.83 10.42 -1.77
C VAL A 85 -5.36 11.55 -0.86
N SER A 86 -5.09 12.72 -1.44
CA SER A 86 -4.68 13.93 -0.72
C SER A 86 -5.18 15.18 -1.44
N PRO A 87 -6.50 15.45 -1.48
CA PRO A 87 -6.97 16.75 -1.92
C PRO A 87 -6.49 17.85 -0.97
N PHE A 88 -6.28 19.04 -1.50
CA PHE A 88 -6.03 20.22 -0.66
C PHE A 88 -7.27 20.51 0.20
N ASP A 89 -7.06 20.89 1.44
CA ASP A 89 -8.12 21.21 2.39
C ASP A 89 -7.64 22.17 3.49
N ASP A 90 -8.58 22.76 4.21
CA ASP A 90 -8.37 23.66 5.34
C ASP A 90 -9.20 23.25 6.58
N LEU A 91 -9.73 22.01 6.57
CA LEU A 91 -10.66 21.46 7.55
C LEU A 91 -12.03 22.12 7.63
N SER A 92 -12.38 23.02 6.72
CA SER A 92 -13.71 23.67 6.71
C SER A 92 -14.82 22.70 6.26
N ASP A 93 -14.49 21.67 5.47
CA ASP A 93 -15.46 20.67 5.00
C ASP A 93 -15.16 19.27 5.59
N ARG A 94 -16.01 18.87 6.52
CA ARG A 94 -15.96 17.55 7.15
C ARG A 94 -15.97 16.39 6.13
N ARG A 95 -16.63 16.54 4.99
CA ARG A 95 -16.71 15.49 3.96
C ARG A 95 -15.33 15.17 3.37
N VAL A 96 -14.45 16.16 3.25
CA VAL A 96 -13.06 15.94 2.80
C VAL A 96 -12.28 15.08 3.80
N LEU A 97 -12.43 15.35 5.10
CA LEU A 97 -11.82 14.54 6.14
C LEU A 97 -12.36 13.10 6.12
N GLU A 98 -13.69 12.93 6.02
CA GLU A 98 -14.34 11.61 5.95
C GLU A 98 -13.86 10.82 4.72
N GLN A 99 -13.77 11.46 3.54
CA GLN A 99 -13.24 10.84 2.32
C GLN A 99 -11.79 10.38 2.49
N GLN A 100 -10.95 11.21 3.11
CA GLN A 100 -9.55 10.85 3.31
C GLN A 100 -9.39 9.73 4.33
N LEU A 101 -10.17 9.72 5.40
CA LEU A 101 -10.22 8.60 6.35
C LEU A 101 -10.73 7.31 5.69
N ALA A 102 -11.76 7.40 4.86
CA ALA A 102 -12.30 6.23 4.14
C ALA A 102 -11.22 5.55 3.28
N VAL A 103 -10.46 6.33 2.51
CA VAL A 103 -9.44 5.77 1.60
C VAL A 103 -8.14 5.46 2.32
N ASN A 104 -7.61 6.37 3.15
CA ASN A 104 -6.25 6.29 3.68
C ASN A 104 -6.14 5.48 4.98
N LEU A 105 -7.25 5.30 5.72
CA LEU A 105 -7.32 4.55 6.98
C LEU A 105 -8.18 3.29 6.86
N PHE A 106 -9.48 3.46 6.57
CA PHE A 106 -10.39 2.32 6.53
C PHE A 106 -10.13 1.40 5.34
N GLY A 107 -9.72 1.94 4.17
CA GLY A 107 -9.32 1.14 3.03
C GLY A 107 -8.20 0.13 3.36
N PRO A 108 -7.02 0.55 3.85
CA PRO A 108 -5.97 -0.36 4.30
C PRO A 108 -6.41 -1.33 5.40
N TYR A 109 -7.27 -0.89 6.32
CA TYR A 109 -7.85 -1.75 7.35
C TYR A 109 -8.70 -2.86 6.73
N ASP A 110 -9.70 -2.52 5.92
CA ASP A 110 -10.65 -3.47 5.33
C ASP A 110 -9.95 -4.46 4.39
N VAL A 111 -9.04 -3.97 3.53
CA VAL A 111 -8.24 -4.82 2.66
C VAL A 111 -7.36 -5.76 3.49
N THR A 112 -6.71 -5.27 4.54
CA THR A 112 -5.90 -6.11 5.42
C THR A 112 -6.74 -7.21 6.07
N GLN A 113 -7.91 -6.88 6.66
CA GLN A 113 -8.78 -7.86 7.29
C GLN A 113 -9.25 -8.94 6.30
N ALA A 114 -9.63 -8.53 5.09
CA ALA A 114 -10.10 -9.45 4.06
C ALA A 114 -9.01 -10.44 3.60
N PHE A 115 -7.77 -9.98 3.45
CA PHE A 115 -6.65 -10.81 3.00
C PHE A 115 -5.87 -11.48 4.15
N LEU A 116 -6.21 -11.21 5.41
CA LEU A 116 -5.52 -11.74 6.58
C LEU A 116 -5.44 -13.29 6.62
N PRO A 117 -6.47 -14.07 6.21
CA PRO A 117 -6.36 -15.52 6.14
C PRO A 117 -5.26 -16.01 5.19
N LEU A 118 -5.09 -15.36 4.03
CA LEU A 118 -4.03 -15.69 3.07
C LEU A 118 -2.64 -15.36 3.62
N LEU A 119 -2.48 -14.16 4.20
CA LEU A 119 -1.25 -13.71 4.82
C LEU A 119 -0.85 -14.56 6.03
N THR A 120 -1.83 -15.06 6.79
CA THR A 120 -1.56 -15.98 7.91
C THR A 120 -1.01 -17.32 7.42
N ARG A 121 -1.56 -17.87 6.32
CA ARG A 121 -1.07 -19.12 5.72
C ARG A 121 0.36 -19.01 5.21
N SER A 122 0.68 -17.89 4.58
CA SER A 122 2.03 -17.64 4.02
C SER A 122 3.04 -17.16 5.08
N ARG A 123 2.60 -16.76 6.27
CA ARG A 123 3.39 -15.98 7.24
C ARG A 123 4.01 -14.76 6.57
N GLY A 124 3.20 -14.04 5.81
CA GLY A 124 3.60 -13.01 4.88
C GLY A 124 3.89 -11.66 5.50
N ALA A 125 3.81 -10.62 4.67
CA ALA A 125 4.07 -9.24 5.06
C ALA A 125 2.94 -8.29 4.65
N ILE A 126 2.70 -7.28 5.47
CA ILE A 126 1.85 -6.13 5.17
C ILE A 126 2.76 -4.91 5.09
N VAL A 127 2.61 -4.14 4.04
CA VAL A 127 3.34 -2.88 3.84
C VAL A 127 2.32 -1.75 3.70
N ASN A 128 2.33 -0.82 4.63
CA ASN A 128 1.47 0.35 4.59
C ASN A 128 2.28 1.57 4.10
N VAL A 129 1.93 2.07 2.91
CA VAL A 129 2.52 3.29 2.36
C VAL A 129 1.84 4.50 3.00
N LEU A 130 2.51 5.06 3.99
CA LEU A 130 2.06 6.19 4.79
C LEU A 130 2.57 7.52 4.21
N SER A 131 3.14 8.38 5.03
CA SER A 131 3.79 9.64 4.66
C SER A 131 4.57 10.20 5.85
N LEU A 132 5.55 11.06 5.62
CA LEU A 132 6.12 11.91 6.66
C LEU A 132 5.05 12.78 7.34
N SER A 133 3.95 13.09 6.63
CA SER A 133 2.78 13.78 7.19
C SER A 133 2.07 12.99 8.30
N SER A 134 2.41 11.72 8.50
CA SER A 134 1.97 10.93 9.66
C SER A 134 2.59 11.41 10.98
N LEU A 135 3.75 12.06 10.92
CA LEU A 135 4.53 12.50 12.08
C LEU A 135 4.46 14.02 12.28
N ALA A 136 4.29 14.78 11.19
CA ALA A 136 4.19 16.23 11.23
C ALA A 136 3.14 16.70 10.22
N ALA A 137 2.14 17.45 10.70
CA ALA A 137 1.05 17.93 9.85
C ALA A 137 1.54 18.94 8.82
N VAL A 138 0.99 18.84 7.59
CA VAL A 138 1.22 19.81 6.52
C VAL A 138 0.03 20.77 6.43
N PRO A 139 0.27 22.10 6.48
CA PRO A 139 -0.82 23.08 6.62
C PRO A 139 -1.81 23.12 5.45
N PHE A 140 -1.38 22.76 4.24
CA PHE A 140 -2.22 22.79 3.03
C PHE A 140 -3.03 21.49 2.80
N SER A 141 -2.85 20.48 3.67
CA SER A 141 -3.62 19.23 3.62
C SER A 141 -3.70 18.59 5.02
N PRO A 142 -4.32 19.26 5.99
CA PRO A 142 -4.39 18.77 7.36
C PRO A 142 -5.22 17.50 7.50
N ALA A 143 -6.31 17.32 6.73
CA ALA A 143 -7.10 16.08 6.73
C ALA A 143 -6.27 14.88 6.24
N TYR A 144 -5.38 15.09 5.27
CA TYR A 144 -4.41 14.06 4.85
C TYR A 144 -3.49 13.66 6.00
N SER A 145 -2.93 14.63 6.69
CA SER A 145 -2.05 14.40 7.84
C SER A 145 -2.76 13.61 8.93
N ILE A 146 -4.00 13.98 9.27
CA ILE A 146 -4.86 13.27 10.23
C ILE A 146 -5.05 11.81 9.78
N SER A 147 -5.42 11.59 8.53
CA SER A 147 -5.66 10.25 7.99
C SER A 147 -4.40 9.38 8.02
N LYS A 148 -3.24 9.95 7.69
CA LYS A 148 -1.95 9.23 7.68
C LYS A 148 -1.41 9.00 9.10
N ALA A 149 -1.64 9.90 10.05
CA ALA A 149 -1.33 9.68 11.46
C ALA A 149 -2.19 8.55 12.06
N ALA A 150 -3.47 8.50 11.74
CA ALA A 150 -4.35 7.41 12.13
C ALA A 150 -3.91 6.06 11.52
N ALA A 151 -3.55 6.04 10.23
CA ALA A 151 -3.04 4.85 9.56
C ALA A 151 -1.66 4.40 10.11
N PHE A 152 -0.83 5.34 10.59
CA PHE A 152 0.41 5.02 11.30
C PHE A 152 0.12 4.28 12.61
N SER A 153 -0.81 4.80 13.43
CA SER A 153 -1.25 4.14 14.65
C SER A 153 -1.85 2.75 14.38
N LEU A 154 -2.69 2.63 13.34
CA LEU A 154 -3.23 1.34 12.88
C LEU A 154 -2.09 0.35 12.56
N SER A 155 -1.06 0.80 11.85
CA SER A 155 0.07 -0.05 11.47
C SER A 155 0.85 -0.55 12.68
N GLN A 156 1.03 0.28 13.71
CA GLN A 156 1.66 -0.11 14.98
C GLN A 156 0.81 -1.17 15.71
N SER A 157 -0.50 -0.98 15.75
CA SER A 157 -1.44 -1.91 16.37
C SER A 157 -1.46 -3.26 15.64
N LEU A 158 -1.50 -3.26 14.30
CA LEU A 158 -1.43 -4.47 13.49
C LEU A 158 -0.11 -5.23 13.72
N ARG A 159 1.01 -4.51 13.79
CA ARG A 159 2.32 -5.12 14.08
C ARG A 159 2.31 -5.88 15.41
N ALA A 160 1.80 -5.26 16.46
CA ALA A 160 1.70 -5.89 17.78
C ALA A 160 0.77 -7.11 17.78
N LEU A 161 -0.41 -6.99 17.14
CA LEU A 161 -1.42 -8.05 17.11
C LEU A 161 -1.02 -9.25 16.23
N LEU A 162 -0.26 -9.03 15.15
CA LEU A 162 0.04 -10.04 14.15
C LEU A 162 1.42 -10.69 14.32
N ALA A 163 2.27 -10.17 15.19
CA ALA A 163 3.61 -10.73 15.47
C ALA A 163 3.55 -12.23 15.82
N GLY A 164 2.61 -12.62 16.68
CA GLY A 164 2.41 -14.02 17.09
C GLY A 164 1.91 -14.94 15.97
N ARG A 165 1.45 -14.38 14.84
CA ARG A 165 1.04 -15.14 13.63
C ARG A 165 2.18 -15.24 12.59
N GLY A 166 3.34 -14.64 12.88
CA GLY A 166 4.48 -14.61 11.97
C GLY A 166 4.31 -13.67 10.79
N ILE A 167 3.36 -12.71 10.85
CA ILE A 167 3.14 -11.68 9.84
C ILE A 167 3.93 -10.45 10.22
N SER A 168 4.81 -9.96 9.33
CA SER A 168 5.49 -8.68 9.51
C SER A 168 4.64 -7.50 9.02
N VAL A 169 4.78 -6.34 9.66
CA VAL A 169 4.06 -5.12 9.28
C VAL A 169 5.06 -3.97 9.13
N HIS A 170 5.27 -3.57 7.89
CA HIS A 170 6.21 -2.51 7.50
C HIS A 170 5.47 -1.18 7.35
N ARG A 171 6.06 -0.11 7.88
CA ARG A 171 5.58 1.27 7.78
C ARG A 171 6.51 2.06 6.90
N VAL A 172 6.02 2.53 5.79
CA VAL A 172 6.81 3.33 4.85
C VAL A 172 6.36 4.78 4.93
N LEU A 173 7.27 5.69 5.20
CA LEU A 173 6.99 7.12 5.36
C LEU A 173 7.69 7.93 4.25
N PRO A 174 7.20 7.91 3.02
CA PRO A 174 7.80 8.72 1.96
C PRO A 174 7.65 10.21 2.27
N GLY A 175 8.68 10.98 1.86
CA GLY A 175 8.55 12.40 1.64
C GLY A 175 7.83 12.68 0.32
N PRO A 176 8.00 13.88 -0.27
CA PRO A 176 7.43 14.20 -1.58
C PRO A 176 7.97 13.28 -2.68
N VAL A 177 7.05 12.69 -3.47
CA VAL A 177 7.37 11.80 -4.59
C VAL A 177 6.76 12.37 -5.86
N ASP A 178 7.47 12.33 -6.97
CA ASP A 178 7.02 12.87 -8.25
C ASP A 178 5.87 12.02 -8.84
N THR A 179 4.66 12.42 -8.48
CA THR A 179 3.41 11.76 -8.85
C THR A 179 2.34 12.81 -9.13
N ASP A 180 1.19 12.38 -9.67
CA ASP A 180 0.04 13.27 -9.85
C ASP A 180 -0.41 13.95 -8.55
N MET A 181 -0.24 13.29 -7.39
CA MET A 181 -0.64 13.81 -6.09
C MET A 181 0.16 15.05 -5.67
N THR A 182 1.40 15.15 -6.12
CA THR A 182 2.33 16.24 -5.75
C THR A 182 2.70 17.11 -6.94
N ARG A 183 1.96 16.98 -8.07
CA ARG A 183 2.29 17.69 -9.31
C ARG A 183 2.43 19.20 -9.10
N ASP A 184 1.50 19.76 -8.35
CA ASP A 184 1.39 21.22 -8.15
C ASP A 184 2.33 21.75 -7.03
N LEU A 185 3.15 20.89 -6.43
CA LEU A 185 4.12 21.30 -5.42
C LEU A 185 5.49 21.55 -6.09
N ASP A 186 5.99 22.77 -6.01
CA ASP A 186 7.34 23.12 -6.48
C ASP A 186 8.39 22.90 -5.38
N ILE A 187 8.69 21.64 -5.15
CA ILE A 187 9.67 21.18 -4.16
C ILE A 187 10.47 19.98 -4.69
N PRO A 188 11.66 19.70 -4.18
CA PRO A 188 12.40 18.49 -4.53
C PRO A 188 11.59 17.23 -4.24
N LYS A 189 11.54 16.31 -5.20
CA LYS A 189 10.76 15.06 -5.14
C LYS A 189 11.62 13.86 -5.46
N ALA A 190 11.38 12.76 -4.77
CA ALA A 190 11.96 11.47 -5.13
C ALA A 190 11.22 10.86 -6.34
N SER A 191 11.90 10.06 -7.16
CA SER A 191 11.20 9.32 -8.22
C SER A 191 10.37 8.17 -7.65
N PRO A 192 9.20 7.83 -8.23
CA PRO A 192 8.41 6.67 -7.83
C PRO A 192 9.24 5.37 -7.83
N GLU A 193 10.14 5.21 -8.79
CA GLU A 193 11.00 4.05 -8.94
C GLU A 193 12.02 3.93 -7.78
N SER A 194 12.59 5.06 -7.32
CA SER A 194 13.50 5.05 -6.18
C SER A 194 12.78 4.66 -4.90
N VAL A 195 11.57 5.17 -4.71
CA VAL A 195 10.72 4.84 -3.56
C VAL A 195 10.30 3.37 -3.60
N ALA A 196 9.88 2.85 -4.75
CA ALA A 196 9.51 1.44 -4.89
C ALA A 196 10.69 0.50 -4.58
N ARG A 197 11.91 0.84 -5.04
CA ARG A 197 13.13 0.08 -4.69
C ARG A 197 13.37 0.09 -3.19
N ALA A 198 13.34 1.25 -2.56
CA ALA A 198 13.57 1.37 -1.12
C ALA A 198 12.53 0.59 -0.30
N ILE A 199 11.25 0.62 -0.70
CA ILE A 199 10.19 -0.15 -0.05
C ILE A 199 10.50 -1.64 -0.10
N LEU A 200 10.79 -2.18 -1.27
CA LEU A 200 11.04 -3.62 -1.41
C LEU A 200 12.39 -4.04 -0.80
N ASP A 201 13.40 -3.15 -0.77
CA ASP A 201 14.65 -3.38 -0.02
C ASP A 201 14.37 -3.52 1.48
N GLY A 202 13.55 -2.63 2.05
CA GLY A 202 13.14 -2.67 3.46
C GLY A 202 12.39 -3.96 3.80
N VAL A 203 11.50 -4.42 2.92
CA VAL A 203 10.80 -5.71 3.08
C VAL A 203 11.79 -6.87 3.10
N GLU A 204 12.73 -6.93 2.15
CA GLU A 204 13.73 -8.00 2.07
C GLU A 204 14.69 -8.00 3.26
N LYS A 205 15.03 -6.82 3.80
CA LYS A 205 15.83 -6.68 5.02
C LYS A 205 15.03 -6.93 6.31
N GLY A 206 13.70 -6.93 6.23
CA GLY A 206 12.80 -7.03 7.38
C GLY A 206 12.81 -5.78 8.26
N GLU A 207 13.01 -4.62 7.67
CA GLU A 207 12.88 -3.32 8.33
C GLU A 207 11.38 -3.02 8.54
N GLU A 208 10.97 -2.74 9.81
CA GLU A 208 9.57 -2.55 10.21
C GLU A 208 9.29 -1.16 10.79
#